data_ec4545cea7b35165a7dc5f2e6f068563
#
_entry.id   ec4545cea7b35165a7dc5f2e6f068563
#
_cell.length_a   1.000
_cell.length_b   1.000
_cell.length_c   1.000
_cell.angle_alpha   90.00
_cell.angle_beta   90.00
_cell.angle_gamma   90.00
#
_symmetry.space_group_name_H-M   'P 1'
#
loop_
_entity.id
_entity.type
_entity.pdbx_description
1 polymer ?
#
loop_
_entity_poly.entity_id
_entity_poly.type
_entity_poly.pdbx_seq_one_letter_code
_entity_poly.pdbx_strand_id
1 'polypeptide(L)'
;DSIIKQFAQILEETKAEILQDEDIIALSQVRGDEFILVLTPPAGELWSETSLEYMNEALRNTIRNKMERFRSQRWHSNLSFHCGYSLINRDPAIRVERSIQRGIARAREVSGAEIENELIRHHISLQRMISMNTIVTVFQPIVYLDTLEVLGYEALSRGPEDSGFEGTEHSDR
;
A
#
# COMPACT_ATOMS: atom_id res chain seq x y z
N ASP A 1 -0.79 -16.36 -0.72
CA ASP A 1 -2.01 -16.70 0.08
C ASP A 1 -2.00 -16.13 1.50
N SER A 2 -0.86 -16.08 2.20
CA SER A 2 -0.81 -15.58 3.59
C SER A 2 -1.00 -14.07 3.68
N ILE A 3 -0.36 -13.29 2.81
CA ILE A 3 -0.39 -11.82 2.82
C ILE A 3 -1.80 -11.29 2.52
N ILE A 4 -2.47 -11.83 1.50
CA ILE A 4 -3.83 -11.42 1.13
C ILE A 4 -4.83 -11.69 2.27
N LYS A 5 -4.69 -12.84 2.95
CA LYS A 5 -5.53 -13.18 4.12
C LYS A 5 -5.30 -12.22 5.29
N GLN A 6 -4.05 -11.85 5.55
CA GLN A 6 -3.73 -10.88 6.59
C GLN A 6 -4.22 -9.49 6.23
N PHE A 7 -4.11 -9.08 4.96
CA PHE A 7 -4.65 -7.82 4.50
C PHE A 7 -6.19 -7.80 4.59
N ALA A 8 -6.86 -8.90 4.24
CA ALA A 8 -8.30 -9.05 4.46
C ALA A 8 -8.69 -8.87 5.93
N GLN A 9 -7.92 -9.45 6.86
CA GLN A 9 -8.15 -9.26 8.28
C GLN A 9 -7.99 -7.79 8.70
N ILE A 10 -6.96 -7.08 8.19
CA ILE A 10 -6.78 -5.65 8.43
C ILE A 10 -7.99 -4.84 7.93
N LEU A 11 -8.53 -5.19 6.76
CA LEU A 11 -9.72 -4.52 6.23
C LEU A 11 -10.97 -4.77 7.09
N GLU A 12 -11.17 -5.98 7.57
CA GLU A 12 -12.28 -6.30 8.49
C GLU A 12 -12.16 -5.53 9.82
N GLU A 13 -10.96 -5.46 10.39
CA GLU A 13 -10.69 -4.65 11.58
C GLU A 13 -10.89 -3.16 11.32
N THR A 14 -10.54 -2.68 10.12
CA THR A 14 -10.75 -1.30 9.70
C THR A 14 -12.23 -1.00 9.51
N LYS A 15 -12.99 -1.96 8.96
CA LYS A 15 -14.44 -1.85 8.85
C LYS A 15 -15.07 -1.63 10.22
N ALA A 16 -14.72 -2.43 11.21
CA ALA A 16 -15.26 -2.32 12.57
C ALA A 16 -14.95 -0.98 13.26
N GLU A 17 -13.90 -0.26 12.82
CA GLU A 17 -13.49 1.01 13.44
C GLU A 17 -14.11 2.25 12.77
N ILE A 18 -14.18 2.28 11.46
CA ILE A 18 -14.47 3.52 10.72
C ILE A 18 -15.54 3.39 9.63
N LEU A 19 -15.99 2.18 9.30
CA LEU A 19 -17.02 1.94 8.30
C LEU A 19 -18.36 1.60 8.95
N GLN A 20 -19.42 1.65 8.17
CA GLN A 20 -20.76 1.29 8.61
C GLN A 20 -21.03 -0.20 8.39
N ASP A 21 -22.04 -0.74 9.09
CA ASP A 21 -22.41 -2.16 8.95
C ASP A 21 -22.87 -2.50 7.54
N GLU A 22 -23.51 -1.54 6.85
CA GLU A 22 -24.01 -1.67 5.49
C GLU A 22 -22.91 -1.62 4.42
N ASP A 23 -21.70 -1.14 4.78
CA ASP A 23 -20.59 -1.06 3.85
C ASP A 23 -20.08 -2.45 3.48
N ILE A 24 -19.75 -2.64 2.22
CA ILE A 24 -19.38 -3.94 1.67
C ILE A 24 -17.87 -3.98 1.37
N ILE A 25 -17.22 -5.04 1.80
CA ILE A 25 -15.85 -5.39 1.38
C ILE A 25 -15.91 -6.62 0.50
N ALA A 26 -15.35 -6.56 -0.68
CA ALA A 26 -15.28 -7.65 -1.63
C ALA A 26 -13.86 -7.82 -2.19
N LEU A 27 -13.45 -9.07 -2.38
CA LEU A 27 -12.21 -9.40 -3.09
C LEU A 27 -12.51 -9.58 -4.58
N SER A 28 -11.72 -8.94 -5.43
CA SER A 28 -11.82 -9.09 -6.88
C SER A 28 -11.43 -10.52 -7.30
N GLN A 29 -12.33 -11.22 -7.97
CA GLN A 29 -12.03 -12.56 -8.52
C GLN A 29 -11.07 -12.51 -9.73
N VAL A 30 -11.00 -11.37 -10.40
CA VAL A 30 -10.16 -11.17 -11.60
C VAL A 30 -8.74 -10.74 -11.22
N ARG A 31 -8.62 -9.97 -10.15
CA ARG A 31 -7.35 -9.51 -9.60
C ARG A 31 -7.30 -9.92 -8.14
N GLY A 32 -6.62 -11.01 -7.86
CA GLY A 32 -6.61 -11.64 -6.54
C GLY A 32 -5.95 -10.82 -5.41
N ASP A 33 -5.39 -9.66 -5.73
CA ASP A 33 -4.77 -8.69 -4.83
C ASP A 33 -5.56 -7.38 -4.70
N GLU A 34 -6.74 -7.29 -5.31
CA GLU A 34 -7.59 -6.10 -5.31
C GLU A 34 -8.81 -6.29 -4.41
N PHE A 35 -8.99 -5.39 -3.46
CA PHE A 35 -10.19 -5.31 -2.63
C PHE A 35 -11.05 -4.13 -3.09
N ILE A 36 -12.34 -4.33 -3.12
CA ILE A 36 -13.35 -3.34 -3.49
C ILE A 36 -14.20 -3.05 -2.27
N LEU A 37 -14.22 -1.80 -1.85
CA LEU A 37 -15.08 -1.31 -0.79
C LEU A 37 -16.22 -0.51 -1.42
N VAL A 38 -17.45 -0.85 -1.08
CA VAL A 38 -18.63 -0.08 -1.48
C VAL A 38 -19.16 0.58 -0.22
N LEU A 39 -19.03 1.90 -0.17
CA LEU A 39 -19.39 2.70 0.99
C LEU A 39 -20.69 3.44 0.74
N THR A 40 -21.52 3.53 1.75
CA THR A 40 -22.77 4.29 1.74
C THR A 40 -22.60 5.58 2.57
N PRO A 41 -23.22 6.70 2.16
CA PRO A 41 -23.19 7.90 3.00
C PRO A 41 -23.99 7.66 4.29
N PRO A 42 -23.62 8.30 5.41
CA PRO A 42 -24.43 8.30 6.61
C PRO A 42 -25.86 8.76 6.34
N ALA A 43 -26.82 8.28 7.13
CA ALA A 43 -28.23 8.59 6.92
C ALA A 43 -28.48 10.10 6.90
N GLY A 44 -29.03 10.59 5.79
CA GLY A 44 -29.32 12.02 5.58
C GLY A 44 -28.18 12.85 5.02
N GLU A 45 -27.02 12.23 4.74
CA GLU A 45 -25.86 12.87 4.12
C GLU A 45 -25.71 12.47 2.65
N LEU A 46 -24.94 13.25 1.91
CA LEU A 46 -24.52 12.93 0.55
C LEU A 46 -22.99 13.02 0.48
N TRP A 47 -22.39 12.05 -0.21
CA TRP A 47 -20.98 12.13 -0.50
C TRP A 47 -20.69 13.30 -1.47
N SER A 48 -19.69 14.11 -1.14
CA SER A 48 -19.01 15.03 -2.04
C SER A 48 -17.63 14.49 -2.40
N GLU A 49 -16.99 15.05 -3.42
CA GLU A 49 -15.59 14.69 -3.74
C GLU A 49 -14.67 14.94 -2.54
N THR A 50 -14.84 16.05 -1.85
CA THR A 50 -14.06 16.39 -0.64
C THR A 50 -14.28 15.39 0.50
N SER A 51 -15.54 14.95 0.74
CA SER A 51 -15.81 13.95 1.78
C SER A 51 -15.23 12.60 1.43
N LEU A 52 -15.21 12.23 0.14
CA LEU A 52 -14.55 11.02 -0.35
C LEU A 52 -13.03 11.07 -0.20
N GLU A 53 -12.40 12.19 -0.52
CA GLU A 53 -10.96 12.39 -0.30
C GLU A 53 -10.60 12.21 1.17
N TYR A 54 -11.36 12.86 2.05
CA TYR A 54 -11.16 12.73 3.50
C TYR A 54 -11.34 11.29 3.99
N MET A 55 -12.38 10.60 3.55
CA MET A 55 -12.62 9.20 3.89
C MET A 55 -11.51 8.29 3.36
N ASN A 56 -11.07 8.51 2.11
CA ASN A 56 -9.96 7.76 1.51
C ASN A 56 -8.66 7.94 2.31
N GLU A 57 -8.37 9.17 2.74
CA GLU A 57 -7.18 9.44 3.57
C GLU A 57 -7.29 8.78 4.95
N ALA A 58 -8.44 8.84 5.59
CA ALA A 58 -8.69 8.18 6.87
C ALA A 58 -8.52 6.65 6.76
N LEU A 59 -9.08 6.04 5.72
CA LEU A 59 -8.93 4.62 5.42
C LEU A 59 -7.45 4.24 5.22
N ARG A 60 -6.74 5.00 4.39
CA ARG A 60 -5.32 4.76 4.11
C ARG A 60 -4.46 4.82 5.36
N ASN A 61 -4.68 5.84 6.18
CA ASN A 61 -3.93 6.02 7.42
C ASN A 61 -4.21 4.88 8.43
N THR A 62 -5.47 4.49 8.57
CA THR A 62 -5.86 3.39 9.46
C THR A 62 -5.27 2.06 8.99
N ILE A 63 -5.37 1.75 7.70
CA ILE A 63 -4.79 0.54 7.12
C ILE A 63 -3.26 0.54 7.27
N ARG A 64 -2.59 1.66 6.95
CA ARG A 64 -1.13 1.79 7.09
C ARG A 64 -0.68 1.53 8.51
N ASN A 65 -1.32 2.17 9.50
CA ASN A 65 -1.00 1.98 10.91
C ASN A 65 -1.17 0.52 11.37
N LYS A 66 -2.20 -0.17 10.85
CA LYS A 66 -2.40 -1.59 11.14
C LYS A 66 -1.33 -2.45 10.46
N MET A 67 -0.99 -2.15 9.21
CA MET A 67 0.07 -2.87 8.49
C MET A 67 1.42 -2.76 9.18
N GLU A 68 1.78 -1.61 9.76
CA GLU A 68 3.02 -1.44 10.50
C GLU A 68 3.13 -2.37 11.72
N ARG A 69 2.01 -2.64 12.40
CA ARG A 69 1.97 -3.62 13.51
C ARG A 69 2.28 -5.05 13.05
N PHE A 70 1.88 -5.40 11.84
CA PHE A 70 2.17 -6.72 11.26
C PHE A 70 3.59 -6.80 10.68
N ARG A 71 4.16 -5.68 10.22
CA ARG A 71 5.50 -5.58 9.64
C ARG A 71 6.59 -6.01 10.63
N SER A 72 6.45 -5.66 11.90
CA SER A 72 7.42 -6.01 12.95
C SER A 72 7.44 -7.51 13.29
N GLN A 73 6.46 -8.29 12.86
CA GLN A 73 6.31 -9.68 13.27
C GLN A 73 6.59 -10.72 12.17
N ARG A 74 6.39 -10.42 10.88
CA ARG A 74 6.44 -11.45 9.83
C ARG A 74 6.77 -10.99 8.40
N TRP A 75 6.81 -9.70 8.10
CA TRP A 75 6.99 -9.24 6.72
C TRP A 75 8.38 -8.65 6.51
N HIS A 76 9.19 -9.34 5.75
CA HIS A 76 10.54 -8.89 5.36
C HIS A 76 10.55 -8.05 4.07
N SER A 77 9.40 -7.75 3.48
CA SER A 77 9.29 -7.00 2.22
C SER A 77 8.53 -5.69 2.41
N ASN A 78 8.94 -4.66 1.67
CA ASN A 78 8.20 -3.41 1.55
C ASN A 78 6.86 -3.68 0.82
N LEU A 79 5.82 -3.97 1.61
CA LEU A 79 4.47 -4.09 1.09
C LEU A 79 3.85 -2.71 1.03
N SER A 80 3.49 -2.27 -0.16
CA SER A 80 2.70 -1.04 -0.38
C SER A 80 1.29 -1.41 -0.82
N PHE A 81 0.34 -0.52 -0.56
CA PHE A 81 -1.00 -0.60 -1.10
C PHE A 81 -1.42 0.77 -1.61
N HIS A 82 -2.26 0.78 -2.61
CA HIS A 82 -2.78 1.99 -3.24
C HIS A 82 -4.30 1.98 -3.18
N CYS A 83 -4.89 3.14 -2.94
CA CYS A 83 -6.32 3.32 -2.86
C CYS A 83 -6.77 4.29 -3.94
N GLY A 84 -7.71 3.87 -4.76
CA GLY A 84 -8.45 4.77 -5.64
C GLY A 84 -9.91 4.79 -5.25
N TYR A 85 -10.60 5.87 -5.52
CA TYR A 85 -12.01 6.03 -5.20
C TYR A 85 -12.78 6.68 -6.34
N SER A 86 -14.09 6.50 -6.33
CA SER A 86 -15.00 7.21 -7.22
C SER A 86 -16.38 7.32 -6.61
N LEU A 87 -17.09 8.39 -6.94
CA LEU A 87 -18.49 8.55 -6.59
C LEU A 87 -19.37 7.88 -7.63
N ILE A 88 -20.33 7.07 -7.17
CA ILE A 88 -21.35 6.45 -8.02
C ILE A 88 -22.70 7.13 -7.74
N ASN A 89 -23.11 8.00 -8.64
CA ASN A 89 -24.44 8.59 -8.60
C ASN A 89 -25.46 7.66 -9.26
N ARG A 90 -26.61 7.50 -8.62
CA ARG A 90 -27.71 6.73 -9.20
C ARG A 90 -28.30 7.48 -10.39
N ASP A 91 -28.21 6.87 -11.56
CA ASP A 91 -28.89 7.30 -12.76
C ASP A 91 -30.00 6.26 -13.08
N PRO A 92 -31.29 6.65 -13.03
CA PRO A 92 -32.40 5.72 -13.34
C PRO A 92 -32.34 5.14 -14.75
N ALA A 93 -31.69 5.81 -15.69
CA ALA A 93 -31.53 5.37 -17.07
C ALA A 93 -30.44 4.32 -17.27
N ILE A 94 -29.59 4.11 -16.25
CA ILE A 94 -28.44 3.19 -16.31
C ILE A 94 -28.68 2.05 -15.33
N ARG A 95 -28.40 0.82 -15.77
CA ARG A 95 -28.42 -0.35 -14.87
C ARG A 95 -27.38 -0.19 -13.76
N VAL A 96 -27.73 -0.56 -12.54
CA VAL A 96 -26.87 -0.42 -11.33
C VAL A 96 -25.53 -1.12 -11.55
N GLU A 97 -25.51 -2.30 -12.13
CA GLU A 97 -24.29 -3.08 -12.40
C GLU A 97 -23.31 -2.29 -13.29
N ARG A 98 -23.85 -1.58 -14.30
CA ARG A 98 -23.03 -0.78 -15.20
C ARG A 98 -22.46 0.46 -14.49
N SER A 99 -23.23 1.06 -13.58
CA SER A 99 -22.76 2.18 -12.76
C SER A 99 -21.65 1.75 -11.83
N ILE A 100 -21.78 0.60 -11.18
CA ILE A 100 -20.76 0.01 -10.32
C ILE A 100 -19.48 -0.28 -11.12
N GLN A 101 -19.60 -0.94 -12.28
CA GLN A 101 -18.43 -1.23 -13.13
C GLN A 101 -17.69 0.04 -13.56
N ARG A 102 -18.42 1.09 -13.94
CA ARG A 102 -17.81 2.39 -14.28
C ARG A 102 -17.14 3.03 -13.06
N GLY A 103 -17.76 2.95 -11.89
CA GLY A 103 -17.17 3.42 -10.64
C GLY A 103 -15.86 2.71 -10.33
N ILE A 104 -15.83 1.38 -10.39
CA ILE A 104 -14.62 0.59 -10.17
C ILE A 104 -13.53 0.96 -11.20
N ALA A 105 -13.88 1.13 -12.48
CA ALA A 105 -12.92 1.53 -13.49
C ALA A 105 -12.28 2.90 -13.18
N ARG A 106 -13.08 3.90 -12.78
CA ARG A 106 -12.58 5.22 -12.37
C ARG A 106 -11.69 5.16 -11.13
N ALA A 107 -12.10 4.39 -10.12
CA ALA A 107 -11.29 4.20 -8.91
C ALA A 107 -9.93 3.59 -9.24
N ARG A 108 -9.86 2.64 -10.19
CA ARG A 108 -8.60 2.07 -10.67
C ARG A 108 -7.72 3.09 -11.41
N GLU A 109 -8.31 4.01 -12.17
CA GLU A 109 -7.56 5.09 -12.82
C GLU A 109 -6.91 6.01 -11.78
N VAL A 110 -7.64 6.37 -10.71
CA VAL A 110 -7.11 7.18 -9.60
C VAL A 110 -5.97 6.44 -8.89
N SER A 111 -6.15 5.18 -8.56
CA SER A 111 -5.11 4.34 -7.95
C SER A 111 -3.89 4.17 -8.86
N GLY A 112 -4.09 4.02 -10.17
CA GLY A 112 -3.01 3.92 -11.15
C GLY A 112 -2.15 5.19 -11.23
N ALA A 113 -2.78 6.36 -11.23
CA ALA A 113 -2.08 7.63 -11.19
C ALA A 113 -1.26 7.82 -9.90
N GLU A 114 -1.72 7.29 -8.77
CA GLU A 114 -0.97 7.32 -7.52
C GLU A 114 0.30 6.48 -7.61
N ILE A 115 0.21 5.26 -8.17
CA ILE A 115 1.37 4.39 -8.39
C ILE A 115 2.40 5.08 -9.30
N GLU A 116 1.95 5.68 -10.39
CA GLU A 116 2.84 6.40 -11.31
C GLU A 116 3.56 7.57 -10.62
N ASN A 117 2.83 8.35 -9.83
CA ASN A 117 3.42 9.46 -9.06
C ASN A 117 4.42 8.98 -7.99
N GLU A 118 4.20 7.82 -7.38
CA GLU A 118 5.15 7.22 -6.44
C GLU A 118 6.42 6.76 -7.14
N LEU A 119 6.31 6.10 -8.29
CA LEU A 119 7.46 5.70 -9.11
C LEU A 119 8.29 6.90 -9.55
N ILE A 120 7.65 7.99 -9.98
CA ILE A 120 8.33 9.23 -10.36
C ILE A 120 9.09 9.81 -9.15
N ARG A 121 8.46 9.86 -7.97
CA ARG A 121 9.12 10.35 -6.74
C ARG A 121 10.34 9.49 -6.36
N HIS A 122 10.21 8.17 -6.42
CA HIS A 122 11.34 7.26 -6.18
C HIS A 122 12.47 7.47 -7.18
N HIS A 123 12.15 7.63 -8.47
CA HIS A 123 13.14 7.90 -9.50
C HIS A 123 13.89 9.22 -9.26
N ILE A 124 13.17 10.29 -8.94
CA ILE A 124 13.78 11.61 -8.63
C ILE A 124 14.66 11.49 -7.37
N SER A 125 14.19 10.80 -6.33
CA SER A 125 14.97 10.59 -5.10
C SER A 125 16.27 9.84 -5.40
N LEU A 126 16.22 8.77 -6.17
CA LEU A 126 17.39 7.99 -6.56
C LEU A 126 18.37 8.83 -7.39
N GLN A 127 17.90 9.58 -8.38
CA GLN A 127 18.74 10.49 -9.18
C GLN A 127 19.43 11.54 -8.30
N ARG A 128 18.70 12.09 -7.33
CA ARG A 128 19.25 13.05 -6.37
C ARG A 128 20.36 12.43 -5.52
N MET A 129 20.13 11.23 -4.98
CA MET A 129 21.16 10.52 -4.20
C MET A 129 22.43 10.24 -5.00
N ILE A 130 22.28 9.82 -6.26
CA ILE A 130 23.40 9.60 -7.17
C ILE A 130 24.17 10.91 -7.41
N SER A 131 23.45 11.99 -7.76
CA SER A 131 24.06 13.30 -8.09
C SER A 131 24.75 13.95 -6.89
N MET A 132 24.23 13.73 -5.68
CA MET A 132 24.79 14.24 -4.43
C MET A 132 25.86 13.30 -3.82
N ASN A 133 26.10 12.15 -4.45
CA ASN A 133 27.03 11.11 -3.97
C ASN A 133 26.76 10.69 -2.51
N THR A 134 25.48 10.54 -2.18
CA THR A 134 25.06 10.17 -0.79
C THR A 134 24.83 8.67 -0.62
N ILE A 135 24.98 7.88 -1.69
CA ILE A 135 24.92 6.42 -1.63
C ILE A 135 26.25 5.92 -1.05
N VAL A 136 26.15 5.10 -0.01
CA VAL A 136 27.31 4.44 0.60
C VAL A 136 27.30 2.96 0.29
N THR A 137 28.49 2.37 0.19
CA THR A 137 28.64 0.91 0.06
C THR A 137 29.03 0.33 1.40
N VAL A 138 28.23 -0.62 1.88
CA VAL A 138 28.53 -1.43 3.05
C VAL A 138 28.92 -2.83 2.61
N PHE A 139 29.79 -3.48 3.39
CA PHE A 139 30.29 -4.83 3.08
C PHE A 139 29.80 -5.81 4.12
N GLN A 140 29.14 -6.88 3.69
CA GLN A 140 28.71 -7.98 4.53
C GLN A 140 29.64 -9.18 4.30
N PRO A 141 30.26 -9.75 5.34
CA PRO A 141 31.15 -10.88 5.18
C PRO A 141 30.37 -12.15 4.82
N ILE A 142 30.91 -12.90 3.88
CA ILE A 142 30.48 -14.27 3.54
C ILE A 142 31.48 -15.20 4.21
N VAL A 143 30.99 -16.09 5.06
CA VAL A 143 31.86 -16.99 5.85
C VAL A 143 31.56 -18.45 5.57
N TYR A 144 32.56 -19.31 5.74
CA TYR A 144 32.36 -20.75 5.83
C TYR A 144 31.65 -21.09 7.14
N LEU A 145 30.59 -21.92 7.07
CA LEU A 145 29.78 -22.24 8.26
C LEU A 145 30.49 -23.14 9.28
N ASP A 146 31.47 -23.91 8.83
CA ASP A 146 32.24 -24.87 9.64
C ASP A 146 33.44 -24.22 10.34
N THR A 147 34.14 -23.31 9.66
CA THR A 147 35.36 -22.67 10.19
C THR A 147 35.17 -21.23 10.61
N LEU A 148 34.06 -20.58 10.19
CA LEU A 148 33.79 -19.15 10.32
C LEU A 148 34.84 -18.24 9.65
N GLU A 149 35.70 -18.84 8.80
CA GLU A 149 36.66 -18.06 8.00
C GLU A 149 35.93 -17.26 6.91
N VAL A 150 36.40 -16.03 6.67
CA VAL A 150 35.83 -15.15 5.67
C VAL A 150 36.22 -15.62 4.28
N LEU A 151 35.24 -16.01 3.48
CA LEU A 151 35.39 -16.34 2.06
C LEU A 151 35.51 -15.09 1.19
N GLY A 152 34.76 -14.04 1.54
CA GLY A 152 34.68 -12.80 0.76
C GLY A 152 33.68 -11.82 1.39
N TYR A 153 33.33 -10.80 0.63
CA TYR A 153 32.38 -9.77 1.07
C TYR A 153 31.36 -9.52 -0.03
N GLU A 154 30.09 -9.38 0.36
CA GLU A 154 29.05 -8.82 -0.49
C GLU A 154 29.08 -7.30 -0.34
N ALA A 155 29.07 -6.59 -1.48
CA ALA A 155 29.02 -5.13 -1.52
C ALA A 155 27.55 -4.70 -1.70
N LEU A 156 26.99 -4.03 -0.72
CA LEU A 156 25.60 -3.62 -0.67
C LEU A 156 25.51 -2.08 -0.70
N SER A 157 24.81 -1.53 -1.67
CA SER A 157 24.54 -0.09 -1.72
C SER A 157 23.44 0.29 -0.75
N ARG A 158 23.63 1.41 -0.03
CA ARG A 158 22.67 1.97 0.92
C ARG A 158 22.45 3.45 0.64
N GLY A 159 21.19 3.87 0.67
CA GLY A 159 20.83 5.28 0.68
C GLY A 159 20.92 5.89 2.09
N PRO A 160 20.77 7.23 2.20
CA PRO A 160 20.66 7.91 3.48
C PRO A 160 19.45 7.43 4.29
N GLU A 161 19.49 7.68 5.61
CA GLU A 161 18.31 7.49 6.48
C GLU A 161 17.10 8.25 5.95
N ASP A 162 15.90 7.70 6.10
CA ASP A 162 14.63 8.23 5.62
C ASP A 162 14.50 8.41 4.09
N SER A 163 15.43 7.83 3.32
CA SER A 163 15.35 7.88 1.85
C SER A 163 14.45 6.82 1.23
N GLY A 164 14.10 5.77 1.98
CA GLY A 164 13.46 4.56 1.49
C GLY A 164 14.40 3.58 0.79
N PHE A 165 15.72 3.88 0.81
CA PHE A 165 16.78 3.07 0.18
C PHE A 165 17.87 2.65 1.18
N GLU A 166 17.56 2.68 2.48
CA GLU A 166 18.50 2.31 3.56
C GLU A 166 18.90 0.83 3.52
N GLY A 167 18.11 0.00 2.87
CA GLY A 167 18.22 -1.45 2.89
C GLY A 167 17.54 -2.04 4.13
N THR A 168 17.34 -3.36 4.11
CA THR A 168 16.81 -4.07 5.28
C THR A 168 17.88 -4.10 6.36
N GLU A 169 17.68 -3.34 7.44
CA GLU A 169 18.42 -3.62 8.67
C GLU A 169 18.02 -5.02 9.15
N HIS A 170 18.97 -5.95 9.14
CA HIS A 170 18.90 -7.10 10.02
C HIS A 170 19.04 -6.56 11.42
N SER A 171 17.92 -6.38 12.10
CA SER A 171 17.89 -6.16 13.54
C SER A 171 18.36 -7.47 14.20
N ASP A 172 19.67 -7.66 14.28
CA ASP A 172 20.27 -8.59 15.22
C ASP A 172 20.14 -8.00 16.62
N ARG A 173 19.10 -8.45 17.34
CA ARG A 173 19.05 -8.45 18.80
C ARG A 173 18.38 -9.71 19.28
#